data_c8bcab90eda1c0ba398813a93270a780
#
_entry.id   c8bcab90eda1c0ba398813a93270a780
#
_cell.length_a   1.000
_cell.length_b   1.000
_cell.length_c   1.000
_cell.angle_alpha   90.00
_cell.angle_beta   90.00
_cell.angle_gamma   90.00
#
_symmetry.space_group_name_H-M   'P 1'
#
loop_
_entity.id
_entity.type
_entity.pdbx_description
1 polymer ?
#
loop_
_entity_poly.entity_id
_entity_poly.type
_entity_poly.pdbx_seq_one_letter_code
_entity_poly.pdbx_strand_id
1 'polypeptide(L)'
;LKFYAQFADVVVLARELNLEQVAEIYRQIQEEHICGPSGEQLRIEMFCHGALCMAVSGKCYLSLHEMNHSANRGACMQVCRRFVIRKRMWNWILITNISCLPKT
;
A
#
# COMPACT_ATOMS: atom_id res chain seq x y z
N LEU A 1 -2.54 -10.38 12.32
CA LEU A 1 -3.75 -9.60 12.48
C LEU A 1 -4.01 -9.21 13.94
N LYS A 2 -3.99 -10.15 14.88
CA LYS A 2 -4.20 -9.92 16.33
C LYS A 2 -3.34 -8.79 16.91
N PHE A 3 -2.12 -8.63 16.44
CA PHE A 3 -1.24 -7.51 16.83
C PHE A 3 -1.85 -6.15 16.48
N TYR A 4 -2.35 -5.99 15.24
CA TYR A 4 -2.94 -4.73 14.80
C TYR A 4 -4.30 -4.44 15.45
N ALA A 5 -5.05 -5.47 15.82
CA ALA A 5 -6.31 -5.33 16.53
C ALA A 5 -6.18 -4.64 17.90
N GLN A 6 -4.97 -4.58 18.46
CA GLN A 6 -4.71 -3.85 19.70
C GLN A 6 -4.75 -2.33 19.52
N PHE A 7 -4.60 -1.83 18.30
CA PHE A 7 -4.44 -0.40 18.01
C PHE A 7 -5.46 0.14 17.01
N ALA A 8 -6.13 -0.74 16.28
CA ALA A 8 -7.00 -0.33 15.18
C ALA A 8 -8.31 -1.13 15.16
N ASP A 9 -9.41 -0.45 14.91
CA ASP A 9 -10.73 -1.06 14.70
C ASP A 9 -10.94 -1.49 13.25
N VAL A 10 -10.14 -0.94 12.33
CA VAL A 10 -10.14 -1.26 10.90
C VAL A 10 -8.71 -1.52 10.42
N VAL A 11 -8.50 -2.61 9.72
CA VAL A 11 -7.21 -2.96 9.12
C VAL A 11 -7.34 -3.02 7.61
N VAL A 12 -6.52 -2.23 6.92
CA VAL A 12 -6.43 -2.26 5.46
C VAL A 12 -5.53 -3.40 5.04
N LEU A 13 -6.07 -4.34 4.27
CA LEU A 13 -5.32 -5.50 3.79
C LEU A 13 -4.36 -5.11 2.66
N ALA A 14 -3.22 -5.78 2.59
CA ALA A 14 -2.29 -5.63 1.49
C ALA A 14 -2.95 -6.04 0.16
N ARG A 15 -2.70 -5.26 -0.91
CA ARG A 15 -3.31 -5.48 -2.22
C ARG A 15 -2.84 -6.78 -2.93
N GLU A 16 -1.75 -7.37 -2.45
CA GLU A 16 -1.20 -8.63 -2.99
C GLU A 16 -2.01 -9.86 -2.57
N LEU A 17 -2.91 -9.74 -1.60
CA LEU A 17 -3.77 -10.83 -1.15
C LEU A 17 -4.83 -11.16 -2.20
N ASN A 18 -5.05 -12.43 -2.43
CA ASN A 18 -6.17 -12.90 -3.24
C ASN A 18 -7.46 -13.05 -2.41
N LEU A 19 -8.59 -13.24 -3.07
CA LEU A 19 -9.89 -13.34 -2.39
C LEU A 19 -10.00 -14.51 -1.42
N GLU A 20 -9.34 -15.62 -1.70
CA GLU A 20 -9.34 -16.79 -0.81
C GLU A 20 -8.62 -16.48 0.50
N GLN A 21 -7.47 -15.78 0.42
CA GLN A 21 -6.72 -15.32 1.58
C GLN A 21 -7.52 -14.29 2.39
N VAL A 22 -8.21 -13.38 1.73
CA VAL A 22 -9.09 -12.40 2.39
C VAL A 22 -10.26 -13.10 3.10
N ALA A 23 -10.88 -14.07 2.45
CA ALA A 23 -11.97 -14.87 3.05
C ALA A 23 -11.50 -15.64 4.27
N GLU A 24 -10.31 -16.22 4.22
CA GLU A 24 -9.70 -16.92 5.35
C GLU A 24 -9.41 -15.98 6.53
N ILE A 25 -8.89 -14.77 6.25
CA ILE A 25 -8.67 -13.74 7.27
C ILE A 25 -10.00 -13.37 7.93
N TYR A 26 -11.04 -13.14 7.13
CA TYR A 26 -12.37 -12.80 7.65
C TYR A 26 -12.95 -13.92 8.50
N ARG A 27 -12.82 -15.18 8.06
CA ARG A 27 -13.25 -16.35 8.82
C ARG A 27 -12.58 -16.41 10.20
N GLN A 28 -11.25 -16.21 10.24
CA GLN A 28 -10.50 -16.20 11.50
C GLN A 28 -10.95 -15.08 12.45
N ILE A 29 -11.25 -13.89 11.92
CA ILE A 29 -11.79 -12.78 12.73
C ILE A 29 -13.11 -13.19 13.39
N GLN A 30 -13.99 -13.88 12.64
CA GLN A 30 -15.27 -14.35 13.15
C GLN A 30 -15.11 -15.44 14.20
N GLU A 31 -14.30 -16.46 13.93
CA GLU A 31 -14.13 -17.61 14.81
C GLU A 31 -13.41 -17.27 16.11
N GLU A 32 -12.40 -16.43 16.04
CA GLU A 32 -11.60 -16.03 17.19
C GLU A 32 -12.13 -14.78 17.90
N HIS A 33 -13.24 -14.23 17.44
CA HIS A 33 -13.84 -12.99 17.97
C HIS A 33 -12.82 -11.87 18.17
N ILE A 34 -11.99 -11.61 17.15
CA ILE A 34 -10.96 -10.59 17.20
C ILE A 34 -11.64 -9.23 17.19
N CYS A 35 -11.47 -8.46 18.27
CA CYS A 35 -12.05 -7.14 18.43
C CYS A 35 -10.95 -6.07 18.40
N GLY A 36 -11.32 -4.87 17.94
CA GLY A 36 -10.49 -3.67 18.02
C GLY A 36 -10.55 -3.00 19.41
N PRO A 37 -9.84 -1.86 19.57
CA PRO A 37 -9.81 -1.11 20.84
C PRO A 37 -11.19 -0.61 21.29
N SER A 38 -12.12 -0.39 20.36
CA SER A 38 -13.51 0.01 20.68
C SER A 38 -14.36 -1.12 21.27
N GLY A 39 -13.87 -2.35 21.28
CA GLY A 39 -14.61 -3.54 21.68
C GLY A 39 -15.51 -4.13 20.59
N GLU A 40 -15.63 -3.45 19.45
CA GLU A 40 -16.32 -3.98 18.28
C GLU A 40 -15.43 -4.96 17.49
N GLN A 41 -16.05 -5.85 16.74
CA GLN A 41 -15.34 -6.79 15.91
C GLN A 41 -14.45 -6.05 14.91
N LEU A 42 -13.20 -6.53 14.76
CA LEU A 42 -12.24 -5.95 13.82
C LEU A 42 -12.79 -5.99 12.39
N ARG A 43 -12.80 -4.84 11.75
CA ARG A 43 -13.21 -4.70 10.35
C ARG A 43 -11.99 -4.74 9.44
N ILE A 44 -12.17 -5.27 8.25
CA ILE A 44 -11.16 -5.27 7.22
C ILE A 44 -11.58 -4.36 6.06
N GLU A 45 -10.61 -3.69 5.47
CA GLU A 45 -10.76 -2.88 4.28
C GLU A 45 -9.83 -3.42 3.20
N MET A 46 -10.32 -3.49 1.96
CA MET A 46 -9.54 -3.96 0.83
C MET A 46 -9.68 -3.04 -0.39
N PHE A 47 -8.67 -3.00 -1.20
CA PHE A 47 -8.70 -2.23 -2.45
C PHE A 47 -9.54 -2.95 -3.51
N CYS A 48 -10.57 -2.28 -4.02
CA CYS A 48 -11.41 -2.79 -5.11
C CYS A 48 -11.04 -2.18 -6.45
N HIS A 49 -10.64 -0.91 -6.47
CA HIS A 49 -10.32 -0.17 -7.69
C HIS A 49 -9.34 0.96 -7.40
N GLY A 50 -8.50 1.28 -8.37
CA GLY A 50 -7.58 2.41 -8.29
C GLY A 50 -6.29 2.18 -9.06
N ALA A 51 -5.40 3.19 -9.02
CA ALA A 51 -4.10 3.10 -9.66
C ALA A 51 -3.20 2.09 -8.93
N LEU A 52 -2.65 1.14 -9.68
CA LEU A 52 -1.73 0.14 -9.15
C LEU A 52 -0.44 0.81 -8.68
N CYS A 53 0.00 0.51 -7.46
CA CYS A 53 1.34 0.82 -7.00
C CYS A 53 2.30 -0.29 -7.44
N MET A 54 3.46 0.08 -7.99
CA MET A 54 4.44 -0.88 -8.52
C MET A 54 5.20 -1.62 -7.41
N ALA A 55 5.32 -1.03 -6.23
CA ALA A 55 6.09 -1.62 -5.14
C ALA A 55 5.27 -2.65 -4.37
N VAL A 56 5.94 -3.64 -3.82
CA VAL A 56 5.36 -4.53 -2.81
C VAL A 56 5.01 -3.71 -1.57
N SER A 57 3.85 -3.98 -0.96
CA SER A 57 3.37 -3.29 0.23
C SER A 57 4.43 -3.29 1.35
N GLY A 58 4.73 -2.11 1.89
CA GLY A 58 5.74 -1.91 2.93
C GLY A 58 7.20 -1.97 2.47
N LYS A 59 7.48 -2.06 1.17
CA LYS A 59 8.84 -2.24 0.61
C LYS A 59 9.26 -1.14 -0.36
N CYS A 60 8.62 0.03 -0.36
CA CYS A 60 9.01 1.12 -1.23
C CYS A 60 9.91 2.13 -0.50
N TYR A 61 11.11 2.35 -1.03
CA TYR A 61 12.07 3.31 -0.51
C TYR A 61 12.34 4.48 -1.45
N LEU A 62 11.67 4.53 -2.61
CA LEU A 62 11.92 5.53 -3.63
C LEU A 62 11.67 6.96 -3.12
N SER A 63 10.52 7.19 -2.49
CA SER A 63 10.17 8.49 -1.94
C SER A 63 11.09 8.91 -0.80
N LEU A 64 11.55 7.95 0.00
CA LEU A 64 12.54 8.22 1.05
C LEU A 64 13.89 8.63 0.45
N HIS A 65 14.36 7.92 -0.57
CA HIS A 65 15.65 8.20 -1.22
C HIS A 65 15.67 9.54 -1.92
N GLU A 66 14.63 9.86 -2.70
CA GLU A 66 14.60 11.05 -3.54
C GLU A 66 14.14 12.34 -2.80
N MET A 67 13.27 12.19 -1.82
CA MET A 67 12.58 13.32 -1.19
C MET A 67 12.67 13.31 0.33
N ASN A 68 13.37 12.37 0.93
CA ASN A 68 13.45 12.15 2.37
C ASN A 68 12.07 11.99 3.06
N HIS A 69 11.11 11.40 2.34
CA HIS A 69 9.75 11.11 2.82
C HIS A 69 9.45 9.63 2.70
N SER A 70 9.21 8.97 3.83
CA SER A 70 8.98 7.52 3.84
C SER A 70 7.57 7.15 3.35
N ALA A 71 7.50 6.54 2.17
CA ALA A 71 6.25 6.00 1.64
C ALA A 71 5.64 4.91 2.54
N ASN A 72 6.49 4.09 3.17
CA ASN A 72 6.06 3.02 4.08
C ASN A 72 5.46 3.55 5.39
N ARG A 73 5.66 4.84 5.68
CA ARG A 73 5.08 5.55 6.83
C ARG A 73 3.97 6.52 6.43
N GLY A 74 3.38 6.34 5.26
CA GLY A 74 2.29 7.17 4.77
C GLY A 74 2.70 8.45 4.03
N ALA A 75 3.99 8.75 3.91
CA ALA A 75 4.50 9.98 3.27
C ALA A 75 4.97 9.75 1.83
N CYS A 76 4.20 9.03 1.03
CA CYS A 76 4.53 8.76 -0.37
C CYS A 76 4.38 10.04 -1.22
N MET A 77 5.49 10.52 -1.76
CA MET A 77 5.54 11.68 -2.66
C MET A 77 5.26 11.32 -4.12
N GLN A 78 4.91 10.06 -4.41
CA GLN A 78 4.59 9.55 -5.74
C GLN A 78 5.67 9.86 -6.79
N VAL A 79 6.93 9.77 -6.42
CA VAL A 79 8.09 10.06 -7.27
C VAL A 79 8.10 9.16 -8.51
N CYS A 80 7.66 7.91 -8.37
CA CYS A 80 7.52 6.96 -9.47
C CYS A 80 6.52 7.41 -10.56
N ARG A 81 5.68 8.40 -10.30
CA ARG A 81 4.68 8.96 -11.22
C ARG A 81 5.12 10.28 -11.85
N ARG A 82 6.33 10.74 -11.54
CA ARG A 82 6.89 11.94 -12.11
C ARG A 82 7.71 11.61 -13.35
N PHE A 83 7.78 12.55 -14.23
CA PHE A 83 8.68 12.51 -15.39
C PHE A 83 10.12 12.69 -14.90
N VAL A 84 11.00 11.72 -15.11
CA VAL A 84 12.42 11.82 -14.77
C VAL A 84 13.22 11.86 -16.05
N ILE A 85 13.84 12.99 -16.34
CA ILE A 85 14.83 13.12 -17.41
C ILE A 85 16.20 12.90 -16.77
N ARG A 86 16.79 11.74 -17.01
CA ARG A 86 18.15 11.44 -16.57
C ARG A 86 19.12 11.76 -17.69
N LYS A 87 19.91 12.83 -17.53
CA LYS A 87 21.02 13.15 -18.42
C LYS A 87 22.20 12.25 -18.07
N ARG A 88 22.41 11.18 -18.81
CA ARG A 88 23.71 10.52 -18.88
C ARG A 88 24.52 11.15 -20.00
N MET A 89 25.83 11.24 -19.85
CA MET A 89 26.77 12.00 -20.69
C MET A 89 26.64 11.71 -22.20
N TRP A 90 25.91 10.68 -22.63
CA TRP A 90 25.79 10.29 -24.04
C TRP A 90 24.37 9.85 -24.47
N ASN A 91 23.41 9.70 -23.56
CA ASN A 91 22.06 9.28 -23.95
C ASN A 91 20.98 9.92 -23.07
N TRP A 92 19.96 10.47 -23.69
CA TRP A 92 18.72 10.87 -23.04
C TRP A 92 17.82 9.65 -22.87
N ILE A 93 17.66 9.20 -21.68
CA ILE A 93 16.64 8.17 -21.39
C ILE A 93 15.42 8.87 -20.85
N LEU A 94 14.37 8.89 -21.65
CA LEU A 94 13.04 9.30 -21.23
C LEU A 94 12.40 8.12 -20.53
N ILE A 95 12.35 8.14 -19.22
CA ILE A 95 11.58 7.13 -18.47
C ILE A 95 10.17 7.69 -18.29
N THR A 96 9.29 7.32 -19.22
CA THR A 96 7.86 7.51 -19.01
C THR A 96 7.36 6.46 -18.06
N ASN A 97 6.81 6.87 -16.96
CA ASN A 97 6.21 5.94 -16.01
C ASN A 97 4.85 5.49 -16.54
N ILE A 98 4.80 4.28 -17.05
CA ILE A 98 3.60 3.68 -17.66
C ILE A 98 2.49 3.38 -16.65
N SER A 99 2.79 3.45 -15.36
CA SER A 99 1.82 3.10 -14.30
C SER A 99 0.95 4.25 -13.82
N CYS A 100 1.00 5.41 -14.50
CA CYS A 100 0.37 6.62 -14.00
C CYS A 100 -0.95 6.92 -14.67
N LEU A 101 -1.99 6.27 -14.22
CA LEU A 101 -3.30 6.90 -14.27
C LEU A 101 -3.39 7.89 -13.10
N PRO A 102 -3.87 9.12 -13.31
CA PRO A 102 -4.06 10.06 -12.22
C PRO A 102 -5.01 9.45 -11.21
N LYS A 103 -4.68 9.57 -9.94
CA LYS A 103 -5.69 9.38 -8.89
C LYS A 103 -6.72 10.49 -9.09
N THR A 104 -7.86 10.13 -9.56
CA THR A 104 -9.04 10.96 -9.41
C THR A 104 -9.44 11.01 -7.95
#